data_4a1612a910ae2e59ffe7f7b42f604594
#
_entry.id   4a1612a910ae2e59ffe7f7b42f604594
#
_cell.length_a   1.000
_cell.length_b   1.000
_cell.length_c   1.000
_cell.angle_alpha   90.00
_cell.angle_beta   90.00
_cell.angle_gamma   90.00
#
_symmetry.space_group_name_H-M   'P 1'
#
loop_
_entity.id
_entity.type
_entity.pdbx_description
1 polymer ?
#
loop_
_entity_poly.entity_id
_entity_poly.type
_entity_poly.pdbx_seq_one_letter_code
_entity_poly.pdbx_strand_id
1 'polypeptide(L)'
;MAGWRAGAGARDGRQLLPAAWVEQVFNPVVDMGFGTSNGAPAFKYANGWWSIPSRRAYFTAGFNRQLIVVLPDLDVVVAVTGRRHYPLPLFIDHITAAVRSREPLPADAAGQDHLAARIRDAGVEKPSAIPTTTPELAATVSRKAWLLERNGMGIQRLVLDLTPANPRYEVTFDSSRPDLPREPVAGPLGLDGKYRTVQQGPHAVIAIKGHWLDAQTFQLISRSVADGEVTVVTLKFEDGGKAVNVGLENNWGFKAQVRGRGE
;
A
#
# COMPACT_ATOMS: atom_id res chain seq x y z
N MET A 1 28.77 12.83 6.37
CA MET A 1 28.86 11.60 5.57
C MET A 1 29.43 11.81 4.16
N ALA A 2 30.44 12.61 4.03
CA ALA A 2 31.18 12.81 2.77
C ALA A 2 31.95 11.56 2.32
N GLY A 3 31.51 10.41 2.73
CA GLY A 3 32.38 9.26 2.72
C GLY A 3 32.04 8.12 1.78
N TRP A 4 30.88 8.09 1.13
CA TRP A 4 30.52 6.87 0.39
C TRP A 4 31.37 6.68 -0.87
N ARG A 5 31.72 7.75 -1.57
CA ARG A 5 32.64 7.68 -2.70
C ARG A 5 34.11 7.90 -2.31
N ALA A 6 34.35 8.83 -1.40
CA ALA A 6 35.71 9.14 -0.96
C ALA A 6 36.36 7.99 -0.15
N GLY A 7 35.52 7.18 0.51
CA GLY A 7 36.00 6.02 1.28
C GLY A 7 36.08 4.72 0.51
N ALA A 8 35.61 4.65 -0.74
CA ALA A 8 35.61 3.40 -1.55
C ALA A 8 35.22 2.13 -0.73
N GLY A 9 34.22 2.24 0.14
CA GLY A 9 33.80 1.16 1.03
C GLY A 9 34.51 1.12 2.39
N ALA A 10 35.28 2.17 2.75
CA ALA A 10 35.90 2.30 4.05
C ALA A 10 35.09 3.22 4.98
N ARG A 11 35.13 2.97 6.27
CA ARG A 11 34.58 3.80 7.33
C ARG A 11 35.57 3.86 8.50
N ASP A 12 35.80 5.08 8.99
CA ASP A 12 36.73 5.33 10.13
C ASP A 12 38.10 4.66 9.93
N GLY A 13 38.66 4.76 8.70
CA GLY A 13 39.93 4.16 8.33
C GLY A 13 39.93 2.63 8.12
N ARG A 14 38.78 1.98 8.31
CA ARG A 14 38.63 0.53 8.13
C ARG A 14 37.90 0.21 6.84
N GLN A 15 38.50 -0.62 5.98
CA GLN A 15 37.84 -1.14 4.77
C GLN A 15 36.74 -2.12 5.18
N LEU A 16 35.48 -1.82 4.84
CA LEU A 16 34.30 -2.64 5.11
C LEU A 16 33.88 -3.44 3.89
N LEU A 17 33.99 -2.85 2.69
CA LEU A 17 33.66 -3.47 1.41
C LEU A 17 34.85 -3.35 0.46
N PRO A 18 35.12 -4.38 -0.39
CA PRO A 18 36.18 -4.26 -1.39
C PRO A 18 35.96 -3.03 -2.28
N ALA A 19 37.00 -2.23 -2.48
CA ALA A 19 36.92 -1.00 -3.30
C ALA A 19 36.44 -1.31 -4.73
N ALA A 20 36.91 -2.41 -5.33
CA ALA A 20 36.47 -2.83 -6.66
C ALA A 20 34.98 -3.16 -6.74
N TRP A 21 34.38 -3.68 -5.67
CA TRP A 21 32.96 -3.92 -5.61
C TRP A 21 32.15 -2.60 -5.57
N VAL A 22 32.60 -1.66 -4.78
CA VAL A 22 31.99 -0.33 -4.69
C VAL A 22 32.10 0.37 -6.05
N GLU A 23 33.23 0.29 -6.72
CA GLU A 23 33.44 0.83 -8.06
C GLU A 23 32.45 0.28 -9.08
N GLN A 24 32.16 -1.03 -9.06
CA GLN A 24 31.17 -1.65 -9.94
C GLN A 24 29.76 -1.12 -9.70
N VAL A 25 29.38 -0.85 -8.45
CA VAL A 25 28.07 -0.27 -8.12
C VAL A 25 27.90 1.13 -8.70
N PHE A 26 28.96 1.94 -8.64
CA PHE A 26 28.92 3.32 -9.14
C PHE A 26 29.13 3.43 -10.65
N ASN A 27 29.69 2.41 -11.29
CA ASN A 27 29.90 2.33 -12.75
C ASN A 27 29.17 1.11 -13.34
N PRO A 28 27.82 1.04 -13.22
CA PRO A 28 27.06 -0.10 -13.67
C PRO A 28 27.12 -0.25 -15.18
N VAL A 29 27.34 -1.47 -15.65
CA VAL A 29 27.51 -1.79 -17.08
C VAL A 29 26.25 -2.38 -17.71
N VAL A 30 25.32 -2.90 -16.90
CA VAL A 30 24.10 -3.53 -17.42
C VAL A 30 23.05 -2.46 -17.68
N ASP A 31 22.70 -2.29 -18.95
CA ASP A 31 21.57 -1.45 -19.34
C ASP A 31 20.27 -2.26 -19.23
N MET A 32 19.31 -1.74 -18.50
CA MET A 32 18.06 -2.45 -18.23
C MET A 32 17.03 -2.34 -19.34
N GLY A 33 17.32 -1.64 -20.43
CA GLY A 33 16.49 -1.59 -21.64
C GLY A 33 15.10 -0.95 -21.45
N PHE A 34 14.72 -0.54 -20.24
CA PHE A 34 13.46 0.17 -19.98
C PHE A 34 13.74 1.56 -19.43
N GLY A 35 12.78 2.44 -19.60
CA GLY A 35 12.92 3.86 -19.24
C GLY A 35 13.62 4.71 -20.31
N THR A 36 13.89 4.16 -21.49
CA THR A 36 14.55 4.88 -22.60
C THR A 36 13.59 5.49 -23.61
N SER A 37 12.32 5.13 -23.58
CA SER A 37 11.31 5.72 -24.46
C SER A 37 10.77 7.04 -23.92
N ASN A 38 10.52 8.00 -24.79
CA ASN A 38 9.89 9.29 -24.46
C ASN A 38 10.68 10.18 -23.48
N GLY A 39 12.00 10.15 -23.51
CA GLY A 39 12.84 11.01 -22.66
C GLY A 39 12.92 10.58 -21.18
N ALA A 40 12.40 9.42 -20.84
CA ALA A 40 12.57 8.85 -19.50
C ALA A 40 14.04 8.49 -19.25
N PRO A 41 14.55 8.62 -18.01
CA PRO A 41 15.93 8.30 -17.68
C PRO A 41 16.19 6.81 -17.86
N ALA A 42 17.29 6.48 -18.53
CA ALA A 42 17.78 5.12 -18.64
C ALA A 42 18.18 4.59 -17.26
N PHE A 43 17.80 3.37 -16.96
CA PHE A 43 18.21 2.68 -15.74
C PHE A 43 19.36 1.73 -16.07
N LYS A 44 20.35 1.70 -15.19
CA LYS A 44 21.43 0.71 -15.20
C LYS A 44 21.45 -0.09 -13.90
N TYR A 45 22.11 -1.25 -13.93
CA TYR A 45 22.14 -2.17 -12.81
C TYR A 45 23.52 -2.77 -12.57
N ALA A 46 23.92 -2.91 -11.33
CA ALA A 46 25.09 -3.67 -10.89
C ALA A 46 24.95 -4.11 -9.44
N ASN A 47 25.24 -5.38 -9.14
CA ASN A 47 25.41 -5.92 -7.79
C ASN A 47 24.26 -5.60 -6.81
N GLY A 48 22.99 -5.71 -7.24
CA GLY A 48 21.83 -5.39 -6.41
C GLY A 48 21.43 -3.91 -6.40
N TRP A 49 22.18 -3.05 -7.07
CA TRP A 49 21.93 -1.62 -7.15
C TRP A 49 21.47 -1.19 -8.54
N TRP A 50 20.50 -0.33 -8.55
CA TRP A 50 20.04 0.39 -9.74
C TRP A 50 20.67 1.77 -9.77
N SER A 51 20.81 2.34 -10.95
CA SER A 51 21.21 3.73 -11.10
C SER A 51 20.40 4.46 -12.15
N ILE A 52 20.33 5.78 -11.97
CA ILE A 52 19.86 6.75 -12.97
C ILE A 52 21.06 7.65 -13.30
N PRO A 53 21.84 7.31 -14.33
CA PRO A 53 23.09 8.04 -14.62
C PRO A 53 22.90 9.54 -14.81
N SER A 54 21.83 9.97 -15.48
CA SER A 54 21.50 11.37 -15.73
C SER A 54 21.27 12.19 -14.44
N ARG A 55 20.97 11.52 -13.31
CA ARG A 55 20.76 12.15 -11.98
C ARG A 55 21.86 11.80 -11.00
N ARG A 56 22.83 10.99 -11.40
CA ARG A 56 23.86 10.44 -10.51
C ARG A 56 23.26 9.87 -9.23
N ALA A 57 22.13 9.18 -9.39
CA ALA A 57 21.38 8.57 -8.32
C ALA A 57 21.54 7.05 -8.36
N TYR A 58 21.73 6.45 -7.18
CA TYR A 58 21.87 5.01 -6.99
C TYR A 58 20.81 4.56 -5.99
N PHE A 59 20.19 3.41 -6.22
CA PHE A 59 19.14 2.98 -5.33
C PHE A 59 18.99 1.45 -5.31
N THR A 60 18.47 0.94 -4.21
CA THR A 60 17.93 -0.41 -4.11
C THR A 60 16.41 -0.33 -4.13
N ALA A 61 15.74 -1.30 -4.75
CA ALA A 61 14.29 -1.37 -4.78
C ALA A 61 13.83 -2.75 -4.30
N GLY A 62 13.18 -2.78 -3.15
CA GLY A 62 12.51 -3.95 -2.62
C GLY A 62 11.04 -4.02 -3.04
N PHE A 63 10.41 -5.14 -2.68
CA PHE A 63 8.99 -5.35 -2.91
C PHE A 63 8.16 -4.19 -2.33
N ASN A 64 7.12 -3.77 -3.04
CA ASN A 64 6.27 -2.64 -2.66
C ASN A 64 6.98 -1.28 -2.57
N ARG A 65 8.08 -1.08 -3.30
CA ARG A 65 8.81 0.20 -3.32
C ARG A 65 9.49 0.56 -1.99
N GLN A 66 10.01 -0.43 -1.29
CA GLN A 66 11.00 -0.16 -0.25
C GLN A 66 12.27 0.33 -0.95
N LEU A 67 12.76 1.50 -0.61
CA LEU A 67 13.90 2.10 -1.31
C LEU A 67 14.99 2.52 -0.33
N ILE A 68 16.24 2.37 -0.77
CA ILE A 68 17.36 3.15 -0.28
C ILE A 68 17.89 3.92 -1.48
N VAL A 69 17.87 5.24 -1.44
CA VAL A 69 18.40 6.12 -2.50
C VAL A 69 19.66 6.81 -1.99
N VAL A 70 20.71 6.77 -2.79
CA VAL A 70 21.98 7.46 -2.50
C VAL A 70 22.22 8.50 -3.57
N LEU A 71 22.41 9.74 -3.15
CA LEU A 71 22.74 10.90 -3.97
C LEU A 71 24.14 11.41 -3.56
N PRO A 72 25.22 10.84 -4.11
CA PRO A 72 26.59 11.12 -3.63
C PRO A 72 26.99 12.58 -3.73
N ASP A 73 26.52 13.27 -4.77
CA ASP A 73 26.87 14.67 -5.02
C ASP A 73 26.29 15.61 -3.97
N LEU A 74 25.21 15.20 -3.31
CA LEU A 74 24.54 15.95 -2.26
C LEU A 74 24.87 15.43 -0.85
N ASP A 75 25.63 14.33 -0.75
CA ASP A 75 25.87 13.60 0.50
C ASP A 75 24.57 13.19 1.21
N VAL A 76 23.57 12.76 0.44
CA VAL A 76 22.23 12.41 0.92
C VAL A 76 21.97 10.93 0.73
N VAL A 77 21.46 10.31 1.80
CA VAL A 77 20.86 8.96 1.76
C VAL A 77 19.42 9.05 2.22
N VAL A 78 18.52 8.48 1.44
CA VAL A 78 17.09 8.46 1.74
C VAL A 78 16.64 7.02 1.87
N ALA A 79 16.03 6.66 3.01
CA ALA A 79 15.34 5.39 3.19
C ALA A 79 13.83 5.62 3.14
N VAL A 80 13.15 4.82 2.33
CA VAL A 80 11.69 4.89 2.17
C VAL A 80 11.10 3.54 2.49
N THR A 81 10.19 3.52 3.45
CA THR A 81 9.28 2.39 3.68
C THR A 81 7.90 2.80 3.21
N GLY A 82 7.29 2.02 2.36
CA GLY A 82 5.99 2.40 1.84
C GLY A 82 5.52 1.48 0.73
N ARG A 83 4.36 1.81 0.16
CA ARG A 83 3.69 0.94 -0.78
C ARG A 83 3.09 1.64 -2.00
N ARG A 84 3.38 2.86 -2.27
CA ARG A 84 2.84 3.52 -3.46
C ARG A 84 3.86 3.54 -4.59
N HIS A 85 3.37 3.30 -5.80
CA HIS A 85 4.10 3.64 -7.00
C HIS A 85 4.13 5.17 -7.12
N TYR A 86 5.31 5.74 -7.01
CA TYR A 86 5.58 7.14 -7.35
C TYR A 86 6.69 7.15 -8.40
N PRO A 87 6.70 8.15 -9.30
CA PRO A 87 7.76 8.28 -10.28
C PRO A 87 9.08 8.55 -9.56
N LEU A 88 9.96 7.54 -9.49
CA LEU A 88 11.25 7.68 -8.78
C LEU A 88 12.09 8.86 -9.28
N PRO A 89 12.18 9.16 -10.60
CA PRO A 89 12.88 10.34 -11.06
C PRO A 89 12.35 11.65 -10.46
N LEU A 90 11.03 11.81 -10.43
CA LEU A 90 10.39 12.99 -9.84
C LEU A 90 10.65 13.10 -8.34
N PHE A 91 10.63 11.96 -7.63
CA PHE A 91 10.97 11.90 -6.21
C PHE A 91 12.41 12.38 -5.95
N ILE A 92 13.37 11.92 -6.76
CA ILE A 92 14.76 12.35 -6.69
C ILE A 92 14.89 13.85 -6.99
N ASP A 93 14.19 14.35 -8.01
CA ASP A 93 14.20 15.76 -8.37
C ASP A 93 13.69 16.64 -7.21
N HIS A 94 12.64 16.23 -6.50
CA HIS A 94 12.14 16.93 -5.31
C HIS A 94 13.16 16.94 -4.16
N ILE A 95 13.83 15.81 -3.91
CA ILE A 95 14.89 15.76 -2.88
C ILE A 95 16.04 16.68 -3.26
N THR A 96 16.49 16.60 -4.51
CA THR A 96 17.58 17.45 -5.02
C THR A 96 17.25 18.94 -4.87
N ALA A 97 16.02 19.32 -5.21
CA ALA A 97 15.57 20.71 -5.08
C ALA A 97 15.43 21.17 -3.61
N ALA A 98 15.21 20.25 -2.68
CA ALA A 98 15.09 20.55 -1.26
C ALA A 98 16.46 20.81 -0.59
N VAL A 99 17.55 20.26 -1.13
CA VAL A 99 18.90 20.46 -0.59
C VAL A 99 19.44 21.83 -1.04
N ARG A 100 19.48 22.79 -0.13
CA ARG A 100 19.89 24.18 -0.41
C ARG A 100 21.30 24.51 0.02
N SER A 101 21.89 23.74 0.93
CA SER A 101 23.21 23.95 1.50
C SER A 101 23.79 22.63 1.98
N ARG A 102 25.12 22.56 2.05
CA ARG A 102 25.87 21.51 2.76
C ARG A 102 26.04 21.83 4.23
N GLU A 103 25.94 23.10 4.57
CA GLU A 103 26.00 23.57 5.96
C GLU A 103 24.58 23.58 6.56
N PRO A 104 24.47 23.48 7.90
CA PRO A 104 23.21 23.63 8.59
C PRO A 104 22.51 24.92 8.19
N LEU A 105 21.21 24.81 7.87
CA LEU A 105 20.39 25.97 7.57
C LEU A 105 20.18 26.82 8.85
N PRO A 106 19.99 28.15 8.72
CA PRO A 106 19.54 28.96 9.85
C PRO A 106 18.26 28.41 10.48
N ALA A 107 18.08 28.65 11.78
CA ALA A 107 16.87 28.26 12.49
C ALA A 107 15.64 28.93 11.86
N ASP A 108 14.64 28.13 11.56
CA ASP A 108 13.35 28.56 11.00
C ASP A 108 12.22 27.95 11.84
N ALA A 109 11.82 28.65 12.88
CA ALA A 109 10.75 28.19 13.78
C ALA A 109 9.42 28.02 13.05
N ALA A 110 9.08 28.95 12.16
CA ALA A 110 7.83 28.87 11.40
C ALA A 110 7.80 27.66 10.45
N GLY A 111 8.93 27.39 9.77
CA GLY A 111 9.10 26.20 8.94
C GLY A 111 9.01 24.90 9.73
N GLN A 112 9.58 24.86 10.94
CA GLN A 112 9.48 23.71 11.84
C GLN A 112 8.05 23.48 12.31
N ASP A 113 7.33 24.53 12.70
CA ASP A 113 5.91 24.42 13.10
C ASP A 113 5.04 23.95 11.94
N HIS A 114 5.27 24.46 10.74
CA HIS A 114 4.56 24.02 9.54
C HIS A 114 4.85 22.56 9.23
N LEU A 115 6.11 22.10 9.31
CA LEU A 115 6.46 20.69 9.11
C LEU A 115 5.80 19.81 10.16
N ALA A 116 5.82 20.19 11.43
CA ALA A 116 5.17 19.46 12.51
C ALA A 116 3.65 19.35 12.30
N ALA A 117 3.02 20.42 11.84
CA ALA A 117 1.60 20.39 11.47
C ALA A 117 1.33 19.41 10.31
N ARG A 118 2.14 19.45 9.26
CA ARG A 118 2.02 18.52 8.11
C ARG A 118 2.20 17.06 8.52
N ILE A 119 3.12 16.78 9.42
CA ILE A 119 3.35 15.42 9.95
C ILE A 119 2.12 14.95 10.74
N ARG A 120 1.58 15.79 11.62
CA ARG A 120 0.35 15.46 12.36
C ARG A 120 -0.82 15.20 11.42
N ASP A 121 -1.03 16.06 10.43
CA ASP A 121 -2.11 15.95 9.45
C ASP A 121 -1.99 14.68 8.59
N ALA A 122 -0.77 14.28 8.24
CA ALA A 122 -0.52 13.06 7.50
C ALA A 122 -0.88 11.78 8.29
N GLY A 123 -0.79 11.83 9.63
CA GLY A 123 -1.18 10.74 10.52
C GLY A 123 -2.70 10.63 10.75
N VAL A 124 -3.48 11.61 10.29
CA VAL A 124 -4.94 11.62 10.49
C VAL A 124 -5.65 11.15 9.22
N GLU A 125 -6.39 10.06 9.32
CA GLU A 125 -7.23 9.60 8.22
C GLU A 125 -8.37 10.61 7.96
N LYS A 126 -8.42 11.13 6.72
CA LYS A 126 -9.56 11.94 6.27
C LYS A 126 -10.65 11.00 5.77
N PRO A 127 -11.91 11.22 6.20
CA PRO A 127 -13.02 10.42 5.68
C PRO A 127 -13.07 10.50 4.15
N SER A 128 -13.29 9.36 3.50
CA SER A 128 -13.65 9.38 2.07
C SER A 128 -15.03 9.99 1.92
N ALA A 129 -15.26 10.70 0.82
CA ALA A 129 -16.60 11.06 0.43
C ALA A 129 -17.41 9.78 0.19
N ILE A 130 -18.53 9.64 0.88
CA ILE A 130 -19.46 8.53 0.76
C ILE A 130 -20.85 9.11 0.52
N PRO A 131 -21.74 8.37 -0.19
CA PRO A 131 -23.14 8.76 -0.28
C PRO A 131 -23.76 8.89 1.13
N THR A 132 -24.54 9.93 1.35
CA THR A 132 -25.16 10.22 2.64
C THR A 132 -26.42 9.39 2.90
N THR A 133 -26.98 8.80 1.86
CA THR A 133 -28.24 8.05 1.93
C THR A 133 -27.97 6.56 2.08
N THR A 134 -28.47 5.97 3.15
CA THR A 134 -28.50 4.53 3.34
C THR A 134 -29.75 3.97 2.66
N PRO A 135 -29.65 3.04 1.68
CA PRO A 135 -30.81 2.46 1.03
C PRO A 135 -31.68 1.66 2.02
N GLU A 136 -32.99 1.58 1.75
CA GLU A 136 -33.91 0.73 2.51
C GLU A 136 -33.47 -0.74 2.53
N LEU A 137 -32.88 -1.21 1.43
CA LEU A 137 -32.33 -2.56 1.31
C LEU A 137 -31.29 -2.88 2.40
N ALA A 138 -30.61 -1.88 2.94
CA ALA A 138 -29.61 -2.08 4.00
C ALA A 138 -30.20 -2.81 5.22
N ALA A 139 -31.42 -2.50 5.61
CA ALA A 139 -32.10 -3.18 6.71
C ALA A 139 -32.40 -4.66 6.41
N THR A 140 -32.74 -4.95 5.16
CA THR A 140 -33.08 -6.33 4.71
C THR A 140 -31.84 -7.22 4.62
N VAL A 141 -30.68 -6.66 4.21
CA VAL A 141 -29.45 -7.44 4.00
C VAL A 141 -28.52 -7.44 5.21
N SER A 142 -28.74 -6.54 6.16
CA SER A 142 -27.97 -6.48 7.40
C SER A 142 -28.19 -7.73 8.25
N ARG A 143 -27.11 -8.31 8.78
CA ARG A 143 -27.07 -9.57 9.58
C ARG A 143 -27.52 -10.81 8.83
N LYS A 144 -27.82 -10.71 7.57
CA LYS A 144 -28.14 -11.85 6.73
C LYS A 144 -26.87 -12.61 6.39
N ALA A 145 -26.91 -13.93 6.47
CA ALA A 145 -25.83 -14.77 6.00
C ALA A 145 -25.95 -14.99 4.49
N TRP A 146 -24.84 -14.87 3.81
CA TRP A 146 -24.74 -15.11 2.37
C TRP A 146 -23.89 -16.34 2.13
N LEU A 147 -24.49 -17.42 1.67
CA LEU A 147 -23.78 -18.62 1.25
C LEU A 147 -23.32 -18.44 -0.19
N LEU A 148 -22.01 -18.46 -0.38
CA LEU A 148 -21.39 -18.28 -1.69
C LEU A 148 -21.15 -19.63 -2.37
N GLU A 149 -21.35 -19.66 -3.69
CA GLU A 149 -20.97 -20.79 -4.51
C GLU A 149 -19.48 -21.07 -4.40
N ARG A 150 -19.05 -22.29 -4.74
CA ARG A 150 -17.63 -22.65 -4.70
C ARG A 150 -16.80 -21.70 -5.56
N ASN A 151 -15.74 -21.14 -4.97
CA ASN A 151 -14.94 -20.11 -5.59
C ASN A 151 -13.45 -20.27 -5.25
N GLY A 152 -12.59 -19.66 -6.07
CA GLY A 152 -11.14 -19.74 -5.90
C GLY A 152 -10.60 -19.06 -4.64
N MET A 153 -11.39 -18.18 -4.01
CA MET A 153 -11.02 -17.51 -2.75
C MET A 153 -11.31 -18.38 -1.52
N GLY A 154 -12.08 -19.46 -1.69
CA GLY A 154 -12.50 -20.33 -0.60
C GLY A 154 -13.47 -19.66 0.38
N ILE A 155 -14.10 -18.55 0.04
CA ILE A 155 -15.10 -17.90 0.89
C ILE A 155 -16.40 -18.71 0.76
N GLN A 156 -16.90 -19.26 1.87
CA GLN A 156 -18.15 -20.00 1.92
C GLN A 156 -19.32 -19.15 2.40
N ARG A 157 -19.06 -18.29 3.38
CA ARG A 157 -20.12 -17.51 4.03
C ARG A 157 -19.63 -16.10 4.33
N LEU A 158 -20.49 -15.13 4.10
CA LEU A 158 -20.29 -13.73 4.42
C LEU A 158 -21.49 -13.21 5.21
N VAL A 159 -21.23 -12.47 6.28
CA VAL A 159 -22.23 -11.70 7.03
C VAL A 159 -21.77 -10.25 7.16
N LEU A 160 -22.66 -9.32 6.91
CA LEU A 160 -22.45 -7.90 7.16
C LEU A 160 -23.50 -7.41 8.16
N ASP A 161 -23.08 -6.91 9.30
CA ASP A 161 -23.93 -6.08 10.15
C ASP A 161 -23.73 -4.62 9.77
N LEU A 162 -24.69 -4.04 9.11
CA LEU A 162 -24.67 -2.65 8.65
C LEU A 162 -25.38 -1.70 9.62
N THR A 163 -25.63 -2.15 10.85
CA THR A 163 -26.22 -1.32 11.91
C THR A 163 -25.23 -0.20 12.29
N PRO A 164 -25.62 1.08 12.19
CA PRO A 164 -24.67 2.20 12.39
C PRO A 164 -23.98 2.22 13.73
N ALA A 165 -24.63 1.69 14.80
CA ALA A 165 -24.06 1.69 16.13
C ALA A 165 -22.84 0.76 16.30
N ASN A 166 -22.79 -0.36 15.56
CA ASN A 166 -21.68 -1.31 15.65
C ASN A 166 -21.54 -2.12 14.38
N PRO A 167 -21.17 -1.48 13.26
CA PRO A 167 -21.04 -2.18 11.98
C PRO A 167 -19.89 -3.18 12.02
N ARG A 168 -20.15 -4.40 11.51
CA ARG A 168 -19.19 -5.51 11.53
C ARG A 168 -19.29 -6.34 10.27
N TYR A 169 -18.23 -7.11 10.01
CA TYR A 169 -18.21 -8.17 9.02
C TYR A 169 -17.79 -9.50 9.65
N GLU A 170 -18.20 -10.59 9.03
CA GLU A 170 -17.75 -11.95 9.31
C GLU A 170 -17.61 -12.72 8.02
N VAL A 171 -16.50 -13.43 7.85
CA VAL A 171 -16.22 -14.28 6.68
C VAL A 171 -15.81 -15.65 7.16
N THR A 172 -16.46 -16.69 6.62
CA THR A 172 -16.08 -18.08 6.86
C THR A 172 -15.50 -18.67 5.58
N PHE A 173 -14.38 -19.37 5.72
CA PHE A 173 -13.67 -19.98 4.62
C PHE A 173 -13.86 -21.48 4.55
N ASP A 174 -13.53 -22.06 3.40
CA ASP A 174 -13.56 -23.50 3.15
C ASP A 174 -12.52 -24.20 4.04
N SER A 175 -13.02 -24.97 5.01
CA SER A 175 -12.19 -25.70 5.96
C SER A 175 -11.34 -26.81 5.31
N SER A 176 -11.63 -27.20 4.09
CA SER A 176 -10.80 -28.15 3.32
C SER A 176 -9.52 -27.53 2.79
N ARG A 177 -9.39 -26.19 2.84
CA ARG A 177 -8.23 -25.42 2.40
C ARG A 177 -7.29 -25.13 3.56
N PRO A 178 -6.12 -25.79 3.67
CA PRO A 178 -5.21 -25.61 4.79
C PRO A 178 -4.48 -24.24 4.80
N ASP A 179 -4.51 -23.54 3.68
CA ASP A 179 -3.95 -22.21 3.48
C ASP A 179 -4.87 -21.07 3.93
N LEU A 180 -6.11 -21.39 4.30
CA LEU A 180 -7.11 -20.42 4.74
C LEU A 180 -7.42 -20.53 6.23
N PRO A 181 -7.93 -19.45 6.87
CA PRO A 181 -8.35 -19.49 8.26
C PRO A 181 -9.41 -20.57 8.52
N ARG A 182 -9.25 -21.35 9.59
CA ARG A 182 -10.24 -22.36 10.01
C ARG A 182 -11.39 -21.75 10.79
N GLU A 183 -11.10 -20.71 11.56
CA GLU A 183 -12.10 -19.96 12.32
C GLU A 183 -12.63 -18.80 11.48
N PRO A 184 -13.87 -18.38 11.68
CA PRO A 184 -14.40 -17.19 11.04
C PRO A 184 -13.54 -15.97 11.31
N VAL A 185 -13.29 -15.20 10.26
CA VAL A 185 -12.60 -13.92 10.35
C VAL A 185 -13.64 -12.81 10.48
N ALA A 186 -13.63 -12.12 11.60
CA ALA A 186 -14.59 -11.06 11.88
C ALA A 186 -13.90 -9.80 12.41
N GLY A 187 -14.55 -8.66 12.19
CA GLY A 187 -14.03 -7.40 12.66
C GLY A 187 -14.99 -6.23 12.52
N PRO A 188 -14.61 -5.05 13.05
CA PRO A 188 -15.38 -3.84 12.87
C PRO A 188 -15.33 -3.37 11.41
N LEU A 189 -16.37 -2.68 10.97
CA LEU A 189 -16.53 -2.13 9.63
C LEU A 189 -16.75 -0.62 9.70
N GLY A 190 -15.98 0.18 8.97
CA GLY A 190 -16.20 1.61 8.89
C GLY A 190 -17.28 1.98 7.87
N LEU A 191 -18.35 2.62 8.29
CA LEU A 191 -19.42 3.12 7.41
C LEU A 191 -19.42 4.65 7.27
N ASP A 192 -18.49 5.33 7.93
CA ASP A 192 -18.34 6.79 7.98
C ASP A 192 -17.22 7.31 7.05
N GLY A 193 -16.81 6.49 6.09
CA GLY A 193 -15.70 6.81 5.19
C GLY A 193 -14.31 6.59 5.78
N LYS A 194 -14.20 6.17 7.04
CA LYS A 194 -12.94 5.83 7.70
C LYS A 194 -12.76 4.34 7.87
N TYR A 195 -11.51 3.90 7.87
CA TYR A 195 -11.19 2.50 8.14
C TYR A 195 -11.39 2.14 9.60
N ARG A 196 -11.76 0.89 9.85
CA ARG A 196 -11.63 0.23 11.14
C ARG A 196 -10.56 -0.84 11.01
N THR A 197 -9.69 -0.91 12.00
CA THR A 197 -8.57 -1.87 12.00
C THR A 197 -8.88 -3.04 12.93
N VAL A 198 -8.42 -4.21 12.51
CA VAL A 198 -8.44 -5.43 13.32
C VAL A 198 -7.09 -6.13 13.19
N GLN A 199 -6.58 -6.61 14.32
CA GLN A 199 -5.39 -7.45 14.36
C GLN A 199 -5.78 -8.89 14.01
N GLN A 200 -5.17 -9.43 12.97
CA GLN A 200 -5.34 -10.82 12.55
C GLN A 200 -4.00 -11.56 12.68
N GLY A 201 -3.73 -12.08 13.88
CA GLY A 201 -2.45 -12.70 14.18
C GLY A 201 -1.33 -11.67 14.49
N PRO A 202 -0.10 -12.13 14.69
CA PRO A 202 0.98 -11.31 15.24
C PRO A 202 1.48 -10.21 14.31
N HIS A 203 1.31 -10.36 13.01
CA HIS A 203 1.87 -9.43 12.01
C HIS A 203 0.86 -8.93 10.99
N ALA A 204 -0.40 -9.34 11.06
CA ALA A 204 -1.43 -8.96 10.11
C ALA A 204 -2.42 -7.99 10.72
N VAL A 205 -2.42 -6.75 10.24
CA VAL A 205 -3.43 -5.74 10.55
C VAL A 205 -4.23 -5.49 9.28
N ILE A 206 -5.54 -5.70 9.37
CA ILE A 206 -6.48 -5.41 8.29
C ILE A 206 -7.26 -4.16 8.63
N ALA A 207 -7.36 -3.25 7.68
CA ALA A 207 -8.15 -2.03 7.77
C ALA A 207 -9.31 -2.10 6.77
N ILE A 208 -10.55 -2.00 7.25
CA ILE A 208 -11.75 -2.21 6.42
C ILE A 208 -12.73 -1.05 6.55
N LYS A 209 -13.31 -0.66 5.42
CA LYS A 209 -14.46 0.25 5.35
C LYS A 209 -15.40 -0.14 4.23
N GLY A 210 -16.63 0.34 4.29
CA GLY A 210 -17.61 0.10 3.26
C GLY A 210 -18.59 1.26 3.10
N HIS A 211 -19.25 1.28 1.95
CA HIS A 211 -20.30 2.25 1.66
C HIS A 211 -21.19 1.74 0.53
N TRP A 212 -22.37 2.30 0.43
CA TRP A 212 -23.26 2.04 -0.68
C TRP A 212 -22.82 2.84 -1.90
N LEU A 213 -22.74 2.18 -3.06
CA LEU A 213 -22.52 2.86 -4.35
C LEU A 213 -23.84 3.37 -4.95
N ASP A 214 -24.88 2.58 -4.76
CA ASP A 214 -26.25 2.84 -5.21
C ASP A 214 -27.26 2.07 -4.33
N ALA A 215 -28.54 2.04 -4.71
CA ALA A 215 -29.61 1.41 -3.94
C ALA A 215 -29.48 -0.11 -3.77
N GLN A 216 -28.64 -0.79 -4.57
CA GLN A 216 -28.50 -2.26 -4.59
C GLN A 216 -27.06 -2.73 -4.45
N THR A 217 -26.09 -1.81 -4.48
CA THR A 217 -24.67 -2.17 -4.53
C THR A 217 -23.92 -1.61 -3.32
N PHE A 218 -23.35 -2.51 -2.53
CA PHE A 218 -22.48 -2.18 -1.40
C PHE A 218 -21.03 -2.52 -1.74
N GLN A 219 -20.10 -1.66 -1.39
CA GLN A 219 -18.69 -1.88 -1.61
C GLN A 219 -17.93 -1.91 -0.29
N LEU A 220 -17.07 -2.90 -0.15
CA LEU A 220 -16.08 -3.01 0.91
C LEU A 220 -14.68 -2.72 0.33
N ILE A 221 -13.87 -2.01 1.07
CA ILE A 221 -12.46 -1.80 0.76
C ILE A 221 -11.65 -2.29 1.95
N SER A 222 -10.90 -3.36 1.72
CA SER A 222 -9.98 -3.94 2.69
C SER A 222 -8.55 -3.58 2.35
N ARG A 223 -7.76 -3.28 3.36
CA ARG A 223 -6.31 -3.04 3.25
C ARG A 223 -5.56 -3.90 4.24
N SER A 224 -4.67 -4.72 3.74
CA SER A 224 -3.64 -5.34 4.57
C SER A 224 -2.52 -4.33 4.82
N VAL A 225 -2.29 -3.98 6.07
CA VAL A 225 -1.29 -2.96 6.43
C VAL A 225 0.13 -3.49 6.26
N ALA A 226 0.35 -4.79 6.49
CA ALA A 226 1.66 -5.40 6.45
C ALA A 226 2.25 -5.52 5.04
N ASP A 227 1.47 -6.05 4.09
CA ASP A 227 1.90 -6.23 2.70
C ASP A 227 1.28 -5.21 1.75
N GLY A 228 0.28 -4.49 2.30
CA GLY A 228 -0.42 -3.39 1.72
C GLY A 228 -1.27 -3.83 0.54
N GLU A 229 -1.75 -5.05 0.43
CA GLU A 229 -2.81 -5.43 -0.48
C GLU A 229 -4.05 -4.55 -0.25
N VAL A 230 -4.66 -4.11 -1.32
CA VAL A 230 -5.96 -3.45 -1.31
C VAL A 230 -6.92 -4.32 -2.09
N THR A 231 -7.94 -4.81 -1.41
CA THR A 231 -8.99 -5.60 -2.01
C THR A 231 -10.29 -4.81 -1.99
N VAL A 232 -10.92 -4.71 -3.13
CA VAL A 232 -12.25 -4.13 -3.30
C VAL A 232 -13.23 -5.28 -3.50
N VAL A 233 -14.23 -5.35 -2.63
CA VAL A 233 -15.32 -6.32 -2.73
C VAL A 233 -16.62 -5.57 -3.01
N THR A 234 -17.24 -5.87 -4.13
CA THR A 234 -18.52 -5.27 -4.56
C THR A 234 -19.62 -6.29 -4.44
N LEU A 235 -20.62 -6.01 -3.63
CA LEU A 235 -21.78 -6.84 -3.42
C LEU A 235 -22.99 -6.20 -4.11
N LYS A 236 -23.45 -6.81 -5.19
CA LYS A 236 -24.66 -6.39 -5.88
C LYS A 236 -25.81 -7.33 -5.45
N PHE A 237 -26.73 -6.80 -4.69
CA PHE A 237 -27.90 -7.53 -4.21
C PHE A 237 -28.99 -7.57 -5.27
N GLU A 238 -29.61 -8.71 -5.41
CA GLU A 238 -30.66 -9.00 -6.39
C GLU A 238 -31.91 -9.55 -5.67
N ASP A 239 -33.04 -9.58 -6.36
CA ASP A 239 -34.32 -10.16 -5.90
C ASP A 239 -34.74 -9.65 -4.50
N GLY A 240 -34.61 -8.34 -4.26
CA GLY A 240 -34.94 -7.75 -2.96
C GLY A 240 -34.05 -8.26 -1.81
N GLY A 241 -32.79 -8.60 -2.10
CA GLY A 241 -31.85 -9.12 -1.12
C GLY A 241 -32.03 -10.62 -0.85
N LYS A 242 -32.44 -11.42 -1.83
CA LYS A 242 -32.44 -12.89 -1.75
C LYS A 242 -31.21 -13.50 -2.40
N ALA A 243 -30.60 -12.80 -3.35
CA ALA A 243 -29.37 -13.21 -4.00
C ALA A 243 -28.36 -12.08 -3.97
N VAL A 244 -27.08 -12.41 -4.11
CA VAL A 244 -25.97 -11.47 -4.19
C VAL A 244 -24.96 -11.91 -5.23
N ASN A 245 -24.48 -10.98 -6.05
CA ASN A 245 -23.28 -11.17 -6.86
C ASN A 245 -22.12 -10.46 -6.18
N VAL A 246 -21.07 -11.20 -5.84
CA VAL A 246 -19.88 -10.70 -5.18
C VAL A 246 -18.75 -10.62 -6.19
N GLY A 247 -18.34 -9.41 -6.53
CA GLY A 247 -17.12 -9.13 -7.30
C GLY A 247 -15.97 -8.83 -6.35
N LEU A 248 -14.81 -9.38 -6.61
CA LEU A 248 -13.60 -9.12 -5.86
C LEU A 248 -12.49 -8.74 -6.83
N GLU A 249 -11.79 -7.65 -6.50
CA GLU A 249 -10.63 -7.18 -7.26
C GLU A 249 -9.56 -6.70 -6.28
N ASN A 250 -8.30 -7.08 -6.52
CA ASN A 250 -7.20 -6.54 -5.75
C ASN A 250 -6.18 -5.81 -6.63
N ASN A 251 -5.33 -5.03 -6.01
CA ASN A 251 -4.32 -4.23 -6.71
C ASN A 251 -3.10 -5.04 -7.23
N TRP A 252 -3.15 -6.37 -7.10
CA TRP A 252 -2.23 -7.31 -7.75
C TRP A 252 -2.77 -7.84 -9.09
N GLY A 253 -3.97 -7.40 -9.49
CA GLY A 253 -4.63 -7.82 -10.72
C GLY A 253 -5.49 -9.07 -10.57
N PHE A 254 -5.67 -9.59 -9.35
CA PHE A 254 -6.61 -10.67 -9.10
C PHE A 254 -8.04 -10.15 -9.24
N LYS A 255 -8.88 -10.91 -9.95
CA LYS A 255 -10.32 -10.65 -10.11
C LYS A 255 -11.09 -11.96 -9.97
N ALA A 256 -12.19 -11.89 -9.27
CA ALA A 256 -13.11 -13.02 -9.13
C ALA A 256 -14.55 -12.53 -9.06
N GLN A 257 -15.48 -13.37 -9.47
CA GLN A 257 -16.91 -13.18 -9.28
C GLN A 257 -17.51 -14.47 -8.75
N VAL A 258 -18.46 -14.35 -7.84
CA VAL A 258 -19.16 -15.47 -7.25
C VAL A 258 -20.58 -15.06 -6.92
N ARG A 259 -21.52 -15.99 -7.11
CA ARG A 259 -22.92 -15.82 -6.72
C ARG A 259 -23.16 -16.39 -5.33
N GLY A 260 -24.08 -15.77 -4.61
CA GLY A 260 -24.48 -16.21 -3.28
C GLY A 260 -25.98 -16.10 -3.08
N ARG A 261 -26.47 -16.86 -2.11
CA ARG A 261 -27.86 -16.84 -1.66
C ARG A 261 -27.93 -16.44 -0.20
N GLY A 262 -28.91 -15.62 0.13
CA GLY A 262 -29.21 -15.29 1.51
C GLY A 262 -29.96 -16.42 2.22
N GLU A 263 -29.50 -16.73 3.44
CA GLU A 263 -30.22 -17.61 4.39
C GLU A 263 -31.26 -16.83 5.15
#